data_73397b79059fccba9d748675af0552ff
#
_entry.id   73397b79059fccba9d748675af0552ff
#
_cell.length_a   1.000
_cell.length_b   1.000
_cell.length_c   1.000
_cell.angle_alpha   90.00
_cell.angle_beta   90.00
_cell.angle_gamma   90.00
#
_symmetry.space_group_name_H-M   'P 1'
#
loop_
_entity.id
_entity.type
_entity.pdbx_description
1 polymer ?
#
loop_
_entity_poly.entity_id
_entity_poly.type
_entity_poly.pdbx_seq_one_letter_code
_entity_poly.pdbx_strand_id
1 'polypeptide(L)'
;MNKEKKGSLEVICGSMFSGKTEELIRRLRRAQYARKSIVSFKHSLDDRREIEYLSSHDGNKLSSIATDNPEVIRQSVTPHTDIVGIDEIQFFSAEIVDLINTFVNEGKRVIVAGFDLDFRGVPMGCMPTLMALADNVTKLKAICMRCGKEARFTQRLTDHKPAKFDDPLILIGAEECYEARCRDCFEIDRQTNYTALARKYEQQLET
;
A
#
# COMPACT_ATOMS: atom_id res chain seq x y z
N MET A 1 32.69 4.33 -19.00
CA MET A 1 31.26 4.47 -18.98
C MET A 1 30.79 4.36 -17.53
N ASN A 2 30.44 5.46 -16.88
CA ASN A 2 29.76 5.42 -15.58
C ASN A 2 28.41 4.76 -15.81
N LYS A 3 28.20 3.55 -15.25
CA LYS A 3 26.86 2.96 -15.19
C LYS A 3 26.05 3.90 -14.29
N GLU A 4 25.06 4.58 -14.87
CA GLU A 4 24.05 5.28 -14.08
C GLU A 4 23.48 4.29 -13.07
N LYS A 5 23.47 4.69 -11.80
CA LYS A 5 22.97 3.85 -10.71
C LYS A 5 21.45 3.73 -10.90
N LYS A 6 20.98 2.57 -11.32
CA LYS A 6 19.56 2.30 -11.40
C LYS A 6 18.95 2.30 -9.99
N GLY A 7 17.75 2.87 -9.87
CA GLY A 7 16.96 2.81 -8.66
C GLY A 7 16.31 1.44 -8.47
N SER A 8 15.40 1.35 -7.52
CA SER A 8 14.61 0.14 -7.27
C SER A 8 13.22 0.47 -6.72
N LEU A 9 12.24 -0.37 -7.05
CA LEU A 9 10.90 -0.33 -6.48
C LEU A 9 10.67 -1.52 -5.55
N GLU A 10 10.31 -1.23 -4.31
CA GLU A 10 9.90 -2.23 -3.31
C GLU A 10 8.44 -2.00 -2.93
N VAL A 11 7.64 -3.04 -2.99
CA VAL A 11 6.23 -3.02 -2.60
C VAL A 11 6.02 -3.85 -1.34
N ILE A 12 5.42 -3.25 -0.31
CA ILE A 12 4.98 -3.91 0.91
C ILE A 12 3.46 -3.95 0.86
N CYS A 13 2.88 -5.15 0.82
CA CYS A 13 1.44 -5.31 0.73
C CYS A 13 0.89 -6.32 1.75
N GLY A 14 -0.42 -6.33 1.93
CA GLY A 14 -1.13 -7.25 2.83
C GLY A 14 -2.41 -6.63 3.39
N SER A 15 -3.16 -7.42 4.17
CA SER A 15 -4.41 -6.99 4.82
C SER A 15 -4.20 -5.93 5.90
N MET A 16 -5.28 -5.40 6.46
CA MET A 16 -5.20 -4.65 7.72
C MET A 16 -4.54 -5.51 8.80
N PHE A 17 -3.88 -4.84 9.73
CA PHE A 17 -3.16 -5.45 10.87
C PHE A 17 -2.00 -6.37 10.51
N SER A 18 -1.51 -6.32 9.25
CA SER A 18 -0.37 -7.14 8.81
C SER A 18 1.00 -6.50 9.05
N GLY A 19 1.08 -5.29 9.60
CA GLY A 19 2.35 -4.62 9.90
C GLY A 19 3.00 -3.91 8.71
N LYS A 20 2.24 -3.48 7.71
CA LYS A 20 2.79 -2.80 6.51
C LYS A 20 3.54 -1.52 6.85
N THR A 21 2.90 -0.63 7.62
CA THR A 21 3.50 0.64 8.06
C THR A 21 4.73 0.41 8.94
N GLU A 22 4.70 -0.59 9.85
CA GLU A 22 5.87 -0.99 10.65
C GLU A 22 7.04 -1.40 9.77
N GLU A 23 6.80 -2.23 8.77
CA GLU A 23 7.84 -2.70 7.86
C GLU A 23 8.39 -1.56 7.00
N LEU A 24 7.53 -0.64 6.53
CA LEU A 24 7.96 0.57 5.83
C LEU A 24 8.87 1.41 6.74
N ILE A 25 8.43 1.75 7.95
CA ILE A 25 9.20 2.51 8.93
C ILE A 25 10.53 1.81 9.22
N ARG A 26 10.53 0.50 9.42
CA ARG A 26 11.73 -0.29 9.67
C ARG A 26 12.74 -0.16 8.54
N ARG A 27 12.32 -0.24 7.27
CA ARG A 27 13.20 -0.07 6.10
C ARG A 27 13.75 1.35 6.02
N LEU A 28 12.91 2.36 6.22
CA LEU A 28 13.31 3.77 6.17
C LEU A 28 14.31 4.10 7.30
N ARG A 29 14.07 3.63 8.53
CA ARG A 29 15.01 3.82 9.64
C ARG A 29 16.37 3.18 9.39
N ARG A 30 16.41 1.97 8.84
CA ARG A 30 17.69 1.34 8.47
C ARG A 30 18.47 2.20 7.47
N ALA A 31 17.77 2.84 6.54
CA ALA A 31 18.38 3.75 5.58
C ALA A 31 18.88 5.05 6.25
N GLN A 32 18.17 5.58 7.27
CA GLN A 32 18.66 6.71 8.07
C GLN A 32 19.99 6.37 8.78
N TYR A 33 20.09 5.17 9.39
CA TYR A 33 21.35 4.72 9.97
C TYR A 33 22.47 4.61 8.94
N ALA A 34 22.14 4.31 7.69
CA ALA A 34 23.09 4.32 6.57
C ALA A 34 23.33 5.74 6.00
N ARG A 35 22.89 6.80 6.70
CA ARG A 35 23.02 8.22 6.33
C ARG A 35 22.47 8.56 4.95
N LYS A 36 21.38 7.89 4.55
CA LYS A 36 20.66 8.17 3.31
C LYS A 36 19.68 9.33 3.50
N SER A 37 19.56 10.17 2.47
CA SER A 37 18.53 11.20 2.41
C SER A 37 17.16 10.57 2.10
N ILE A 38 16.18 10.79 2.98
CA ILE A 38 14.87 10.15 2.91
C ILE A 38 13.78 11.20 2.91
N VAL A 39 12.78 11.01 2.06
CA VAL A 39 11.50 11.72 2.14
C VAL A 39 10.40 10.67 2.22
N SER A 40 9.45 10.84 3.13
CA SER A 40 8.31 9.92 3.25
C SER A 40 6.98 10.66 3.18
N PHE A 41 6.00 9.96 2.64
CA PHE A 41 4.65 10.44 2.38
C PHE A 41 3.61 9.46 2.92
N LYS A 42 2.45 9.99 3.31
CA LYS A 42 1.25 9.20 3.55
C LYS A 42 0.07 9.85 2.84
N HIS A 43 -0.93 9.06 2.47
CA HIS A 43 -2.15 9.61 1.89
C HIS A 43 -2.95 10.38 2.94
N SER A 44 -3.50 11.56 2.58
CA SER A 44 -4.25 12.44 3.49
C SER A 44 -5.56 11.84 4.02
N LEU A 45 -6.10 10.79 3.37
CA LEU A 45 -7.22 10.01 3.89
C LEU A 45 -6.87 9.18 5.14
N ASP A 46 -5.58 8.95 5.43
CA ASP A 46 -5.16 8.29 6.65
C ASP A 46 -5.13 9.27 7.83
N ASP A 47 -6.32 9.52 8.38
CA ASP A 47 -6.59 10.47 9.47
C ASP A 47 -6.25 9.91 10.86
N ARG A 48 -5.78 8.65 10.91
CA ARG A 48 -5.72 7.86 12.14
C ARG A 48 -4.72 8.33 13.19
N ARG A 49 -3.75 9.20 12.90
CA ARG A 49 -2.80 9.84 13.87
C ARG A 49 -2.01 10.96 13.20
N GLU A 50 -1.63 11.98 14.01
CA GLU A 50 -0.80 13.15 13.68
C GLU A 50 -0.32 13.28 12.22
N ILE A 51 -0.79 14.31 11.57
CA ILE A 51 -0.63 14.60 10.12
C ILE A 51 0.84 14.55 9.64
N GLU A 52 1.80 14.74 10.56
CA GLU A 52 3.23 14.90 10.23
C GLU A 52 4.06 13.61 10.38
N TYR A 53 3.45 12.46 10.70
CA TYR A 53 4.22 11.23 10.96
C TYR A 53 3.59 10.01 10.30
N LEU A 54 4.44 9.12 9.75
CA LEU A 54 4.11 7.70 9.64
C LEU A 54 4.04 7.14 11.05
N SER A 55 2.91 6.60 11.43
CA SER A 55 2.70 6.05 12.77
C SER A 55 2.19 4.63 12.66
N SER A 56 2.92 3.69 13.25
CA SER A 56 2.45 2.31 13.38
C SER A 56 1.55 2.11 14.61
N HIS A 57 0.79 1.02 14.64
CA HIS A 57 -0.01 0.64 15.81
C HIS A 57 0.82 0.54 17.09
N ASP A 58 2.08 0.15 16.99
CA ASP A 58 3.03 0.04 18.13
C ASP A 58 3.68 1.37 18.53
N GLY A 59 3.23 2.52 17.99
CA GLY A 59 3.70 3.85 18.36
C GLY A 59 5.03 4.28 17.75
N ASN A 60 5.57 3.54 16.79
CA ASN A 60 6.75 3.96 16.03
C ASN A 60 6.39 5.11 15.09
N LYS A 61 7.15 6.22 15.14
CA LYS A 61 6.91 7.42 14.33
C LYS A 61 8.10 7.74 13.44
N LEU A 62 7.82 8.18 12.21
CA LEU A 62 8.79 8.76 11.27
C LEU A 62 8.13 9.98 10.61
N SER A 63 8.86 11.11 10.53
CA SER A 63 8.34 12.31 9.87
C SER A 63 7.88 12.01 8.44
N SER A 64 6.69 12.48 8.07
CA SER A 64 6.04 12.19 6.80
C SER A 64 5.18 13.37 6.36
N ILE A 65 5.08 13.57 5.06
CA ILE A 65 4.23 14.58 4.44
C ILE A 65 2.89 13.94 4.09
N ALA A 66 1.80 14.47 4.67
CA ALA A 66 0.45 14.04 4.31
C ALA A 66 0.01 14.74 3.02
N THR A 67 -0.40 13.98 2.01
CA THR A 67 -0.88 14.52 0.74
C THR A 67 -1.69 13.48 -0.02
N ASP A 68 -2.64 13.92 -0.85
CA ASP A 68 -3.35 13.14 -1.86
C ASP A 68 -2.89 13.52 -3.29
N ASN A 69 -2.03 14.54 -3.40
CA ASN A 69 -1.60 15.11 -4.67
C ASN A 69 -0.19 14.62 -5.07
N PRO A 70 -0.05 13.83 -6.16
CA PRO A 70 1.24 13.37 -6.66
C PRO A 70 2.22 14.50 -7.00
N GLU A 71 1.73 15.70 -7.34
CA GLU A 71 2.60 16.84 -7.64
C GLU A 71 3.33 17.35 -6.40
N VAL A 72 2.71 17.31 -5.22
CA VAL A 72 3.39 17.62 -3.94
C VAL A 72 4.53 16.63 -3.69
N ILE A 73 4.32 15.34 -4.00
CA ILE A 73 5.38 14.32 -3.92
C ILE A 73 6.52 14.67 -4.87
N ARG A 74 6.21 15.00 -6.13
CA ARG A 74 7.20 15.40 -7.16
C ARG A 74 8.06 16.56 -6.70
N GLN A 75 7.46 17.62 -6.17
CA GLN A 75 8.15 18.85 -5.74
C GLN A 75 8.99 18.65 -4.48
N SER A 76 8.60 17.72 -3.61
CA SER A 76 9.30 17.41 -2.35
C SER A 76 10.52 16.50 -2.55
N VAL A 77 10.56 15.73 -3.64
CA VAL A 77 11.69 14.83 -3.96
C VAL A 77 12.74 15.59 -4.77
N THR A 78 13.91 15.76 -4.18
CA THR A 78 15.03 16.51 -4.79
C THR A 78 16.06 15.57 -5.45
N PRO A 79 17.00 16.10 -6.27
CA PRO A 79 18.11 15.29 -6.79
C PRO A 79 18.96 14.62 -5.68
N HIS A 80 19.00 15.21 -4.48
CA HIS A 80 19.74 14.68 -3.33
C HIS A 80 18.96 13.63 -2.52
N THR A 81 17.70 13.39 -2.84
CA THR A 81 16.89 12.35 -2.19
C THR A 81 17.35 10.98 -2.68
N ASP A 82 17.82 10.13 -1.76
CA ASP A 82 18.21 8.75 -2.05
C ASP A 82 17.00 7.80 -2.04
N ILE A 83 16.06 8.03 -1.11
CA ILE A 83 14.97 7.10 -0.82
C ILE A 83 13.64 7.83 -0.66
N VAL A 84 12.61 7.30 -1.31
CA VAL A 84 11.23 7.77 -1.21
C VAL A 84 10.39 6.66 -0.57
N GLY A 85 9.71 6.98 0.55
CA GLY A 85 8.74 6.08 1.20
C GLY A 85 7.32 6.59 1.01
N ILE A 86 6.36 5.73 0.64
CA ILE A 86 4.96 6.14 0.50
C ILE A 86 4.06 5.11 1.18
N ASP A 87 3.28 5.53 2.16
CA ASP A 87 2.27 4.69 2.80
C ASP A 87 0.88 4.92 2.23
N GLU A 88 0.00 3.93 2.38
CA GLU A 88 -1.38 3.92 1.88
C GLU A 88 -1.49 4.24 0.39
N ILE A 89 -0.52 3.73 -0.40
CA ILE A 89 -0.35 4.03 -1.83
C ILE A 89 -1.59 3.71 -2.68
N GLN A 90 -2.44 2.77 -2.28
CA GLN A 90 -3.64 2.35 -3.00
C GLN A 90 -4.72 3.44 -3.13
N PHE A 91 -4.63 4.50 -2.32
CA PHE A 91 -5.57 5.61 -2.38
C PHE A 91 -5.17 6.71 -3.37
N PHE A 92 -3.92 6.72 -3.81
CA PHE A 92 -3.47 7.69 -4.82
C PHE A 92 -4.05 7.37 -6.19
N SER A 93 -4.19 8.41 -7.02
CA SER A 93 -4.59 8.28 -8.41
C SER A 93 -3.58 7.47 -9.24
N ALA A 94 -4.01 6.99 -10.41
CA ALA A 94 -3.18 6.11 -11.26
C ALA A 94 -1.85 6.76 -11.70
N GLU A 95 -1.81 8.10 -11.80
CA GLU A 95 -0.65 8.89 -12.19
C GLU A 95 0.54 8.72 -11.22
N ILE A 96 0.30 8.24 -10.00
CA ILE A 96 1.36 7.93 -9.04
C ILE A 96 2.31 6.85 -9.56
N VAL A 97 1.84 5.94 -10.40
CA VAL A 97 2.66 4.85 -10.97
C VAL A 97 3.77 5.41 -11.86
N ASP A 98 3.42 6.36 -12.75
CA ASP A 98 4.39 7.00 -13.63
C ASP A 98 5.40 7.85 -12.84
N LEU A 99 4.94 8.53 -11.79
CA LEU A 99 5.81 9.29 -10.92
C LEU A 99 6.82 8.38 -10.19
N ILE A 100 6.37 7.26 -9.65
CA ILE A 100 7.23 6.26 -9.00
C ILE A 100 8.26 5.73 -10.00
N ASN A 101 7.83 5.36 -11.20
CA ASN A 101 8.73 4.87 -12.25
C ASN A 101 9.78 5.93 -12.65
N THR A 102 9.40 7.21 -12.69
CA THR A 102 10.32 8.32 -12.91
C THR A 102 11.41 8.35 -11.84
N PHE A 103 11.05 8.28 -10.55
CA PHE A 103 12.01 8.26 -9.45
C PHE A 103 12.96 7.06 -9.52
N VAL A 104 12.44 5.88 -9.87
CA VAL A 104 13.28 4.68 -10.06
C VAL A 104 14.28 4.88 -11.19
N ASN A 105 13.84 5.45 -12.32
CA ASN A 105 14.72 5.75 -13.45
C ASN A 105 15.79 6.81 -13.12
N GLU A 106 15.48 7.74 -12.20
CA GLU A 106 16.43 8.71 -11.65
C GLU A 106 17.41 8.11 -10.62
N GLY A 107 17.38 6.79 -10.41
CA GLY A 107 18.29 6.09 -9.51
C GLY A 107 17.89 6.09 -8.04
N LYS A 108 16.65 6.47 -7.69
CA LYS A 108 16.13 6.48 -6.33
C LYS A 108 15.61 5.10 -5.92
N ARG A 109 15.74 4.76 -4.65
CA ARG A 109 15.06 3.62 -4.05
C ARG A 109 13.68 4.05 -3.59
N VAL A 110 12.63 3.50 -4.18
CA VAL A 110 11.23 3.78 -3.82
C VAL A 110 10.65 2.60 -3.05
N ILE A 111 10.06 2.85 -1.89
CA ILE A 111 9.43 1.84 -1.04
C ILE A 111 7.99 2.27 -0.82
N VAL A 112 7.04 1.48 -1.29
CA VAL A 112 5.61 1.76 -1.13
C VAL A 112 4.94 0.71 -0.26
N ALA A 113 3.95 1.12 0.52
CA ALA A 113 3.15 0.24 1.34
C ALA A 113 1.66 0.47 1.09
N GLY A 114 0.86 -0.61 1.04
CA GLY A 114 -0.58 -0.50 0.81
C GLY A 114 -1.33 -1.83 0.80
N PHE A 115 -2.65 -1.76 0.71
CA PHE A 115 -3.52 -2.92 0.57
C PHE A 115 -3.45 -3.50 -0.84
N ASP A 116 -3.18 -4.79 -0.96
CA ASP A 116 -3.26 -5.49 -2.24
C ASP A 116 -4.71 -5.85 -2.62
N LEU A 117 -5.58 -6.04 -1.64
CA LEU A 117 -7.00 -6.35 -1.81
C LEU A 117 -7.86 -5.40 -0.96
N ASP A 118 -9.01 -5.02 -1.49
CA ASP A 118 -10.07 -4.36 -0.73
C ASP A 118 -10.84 -5.38 0.15
N PHE A 119 -11.84 -4.89 0.90
CA PHE A 119 -12.67 -5.72 1.77
C PHE A 119 -13.50 -6.77 1.02
N ARG A 120 -13.65 -6.66 -0.29
CA ARG A 120 -14.35 -7.61 -1.17
C ARG A 120 -13.44 -8.70 -1.70
N GLY A 121 -12.13 -8.61 -1.40
CA GLY A 121 -11.10 -9.47 -1.99
C GLY A 121 -10.75 -9.11 -3.44
N VAL A 122 -11.09 -7.90 -3.89
CA VAL A 122 -10.76 -7.37 -5.23
C VAL A 122 -9.42 -6.63 -5.17
N PRO A 123 -8.55 -6.77 -6.19
CA PRO A 123 -7.32 -5.99 -6.29
C PRO A 123 -7.58 -4.48 -6.17
N MET A 124 -6.78 -3.77 -5.36
CA MET A 124 -7.07 -2.40 -4.96
C MET A 124 -6.16 -1.37 -5.65
N GLY A 125 -6.79 -0.34 -6.25
CA GLY A 125 -6.12 0.86 -6.77
C GLY A 125 -4.97 0.54 -7.75
N CYS A 126 -3.86 1.24 -7.58
CA CYS A 126 -2.66 1.08 -8.39
C CYS A 126 -1.78 -0.13 -7.99
N MET A 127 -2.12 -0.83 -6.90
CA MET A 127 -1.31 -1.92 -6.35
C MET A 127 -0.99 -3.06 -7.33
N PRO A 128 -1.93 -3.57 -8.16
CA PRO A 128 -1.59 -4.63 -9.10
C PRO A 128 -0.47 -4.22 -10.07
N THR A 129 -0.51 -3.00 -10.57
CA THR A 129 0.52 -2.47 -11.48
C THR A 129 1.85 -2.28 -10.77
N LEU A 130 1.85 -1.69 -9.57
CA LEU A 130 3.06 -1.50 -8.78
C LEU A 130 3.71 -2.83 -8.40
N MET A 131 2.91 -3.84 -8.03
CA MET A 131 3.42 -5.19 -7.72
C MET A 131 4.04 -5.85 -8.95
N ALA A 132 3.51 -5.61 -10.16
CA ALA A 132 4.08 -6.14 -11.40
C ALA A 132 5.39 -5.45 -11.79
N LEU A 133 5.52 -4.14 -11.52
CA LEU A 133 6.72 -3.35 -11.83
C LEU A 133 7.83 -3.46 -10.77
N ALA A 134 7.52 -3.97 -9.58
CA ALA A 134 8.43 -3.99 -8.45
C ALA A 134 9.60 -4.96 -8.63
N ASP A 135 10.82 -4.53 -8.23
CA ASP A 135 11.98 -5.41 -8.08
C ASP A 135 11.82 -6.35 -6.88
N ASN A 136 11.04 -5.95 -5.86
CA ASN A 136 10.77 -6.77 -4.69
C ASN A 136 9.35 -6.54 -4.16
N VAL A 137 8.60 -7.63 -3.98
CA VAL A 137 7.27 -7.61 -3.35
C VAL A 137 7.31 -8.39 -2.05
N THR A 138 6.97 -7.70 -0.94
CA THR A 138 6.83 -8.32 0.38
C THR A 138 5.36 -8.36 0.75
N LYS A 139 4.77 -9.55 0.68
CA LYS A 139 3.36 -9.77 1.03
C LYS A 139 3.25 -10.25 2.46
N LEU A 140 2.84 -9.34 3.34
CA LEU A 140 2.66 -9.58 4.76
C LEU A 140 1.31 -10.25 5.04
N LYS A 141 1.25 -10.95 6.16
CA LYS A 141 0.04 -11.59 6.67
C LYS A 141 -0.21 -11.15 8.10
N ALA A 142 -1.46 -10.95 8.44
CA ALA A 142 -1.91 -10.76 9.80
C ALA A 142 -2.27 -12.10 10.45
N ILE A 143 -2.82 -12.05 11.65
CA ILE A 143 -3.41 -13.21 12.33
C ILE A 143 -4.93 -13.14 12.21
N CYS A 144 -5.54 -14.21 11.77
CA CYS A 144 -6.99 -14.31 11.64
C CYS A 144 -7.67 -14.18 13.01
N MET A 145 -8.47 -13.14 13.17
CA MET A 145 -9.14 -12.85 14.44
C MET A 145 -10.20 -13.90 14.83
N ARG A 146 -10.59 -14.78 13.87
CA ARG A 146 -11.56 -15.85 14.14
C ARG A 146 -10.92 -17.20 14.52
N CYS A 147 -9.79 -17.56 13.90
CA CYS A 147 -9.22 -18.90 14.09
C CYS A 147 -7.71 -18.96 14.34
N GLY A 148 -7.02 -17.82 14.45
CA GLY A 148 -5.58 -17.73 14.74
C GLY A 148 -4.63 -18.12 13.61
N LYS A 149 -5.12 -18.56 12.43
CA LYS A 149 -4.29 -18.85 11.25
C LYS A 149 -3.77 -17.57 10.59
N GLU A 150 -2.81 -17.67 9.68
CA GLU A 150 -2.36 -16.56 8.84
C GLU A 150 -3.51 -15.95 8.04
N ALA A 151 -3.68 -14.63 8.13
CA ALA A 151 -4.74 -13.86 7.49
C ALA A 151 -4.19 -13.01 6.34
N ARG A 152 -4.90 -13.00 5.21
CA ARG A 152 -4.58 -12.20 4.03
C ARG A 152 -5.73 -11.32 3.54
N PHE A 153 -6.91 -11.44 4.14
CA PHE A 153 -8.08 -10.66 3.80
C PHE A 153 -8.39 -9.66 4.90
N THR A 154 -8.86 -8.50 4.51
CA THR A 154 -9.48 -7.50 5.37
C THR A 154 -10.98 -7.74 5.34
N GLN A 155 -11.54 -8.27 6.42
CA GLN A 155 -12.98 -8.42 6.59
C GLN A 155 -13.56 -7.11 7.11
N ARG A 156 -14.47 -6.49 6.37
CA ARG A 156 -15.28 -5.38 6.89
C ARG A 156 -16.56 -5.92 7.53
N LEU A 157 -16.92 -5.34 8.65
CA LEU A 157 -18.15 -5.62 9.39
C LEU A 157 -19.01 -4.37 9.44
N THR A 158 -20.32 -4.55 9.23
CA THR A 158 -21.38 -3.56 9.45
C THR A 158 -22.36 -4.17 10.43
N ASP A 159 -22.58 -3.56 11.59
CA ASP A 159 -23.40 -4.11 12.66
C ASP A 159 -23.01 -5.56 13.03
N HIS A 160 -21.69 -5.80 13.20
CA HIS A 160 -21.09 -7.10 13.51
C HIS A 160 -21.34 -8.21 12.46
N LYS A 161 -21.82 -7.87 11.27
CA LYS A 161 -22.03 -8.80 10.14
C LYS A 161 -21.05 -8.47 9.00
N PRO A 162 -20.68 -9.45 8.18
CA PRO A 162 -19.90 -9.19 6.97
C PRO A 162 -20.58 -8.12 6.10
N ALA A 163 -19.81 -7.12 5.69
CA ALA A 163 -20.27 -6.09 4.77
C ALA A 163 -20.67 -6.72 3.43
N LYS A 164 -21.61 -6.09 2.72
CA LYS A 164 -22.03 -6.55 1.40
C LYS A 164 -21.04 -6.12 0.32
N PHE A 165 -20.97 -6.87 -0.75
CA PHE A 165 -20.09 -6.59 -1.88
C PHE A 165 -20.32 -5.18 -2.49
N ASP A 166 -21.56 -4.73 -2.53
CA ASP A 166 -21.95 -3.44 -3.11
C ASP A 166 -21.89 -2.26 -2.12
N ASP A 167 -21.44 -2.49 -0.88
CA ASP A 167 -21.23 -1.40 0.10
C ASP A 167 -20.10 -0.45 -0.37
N PRO A 168 -20.11 0.83 0.05
CA PRO A 168 -19.08 1.80 -0.31
C PRO A 168 -17.67 1.28 -0.04
N LEU A 169 -16.73 1.53 -0.97
CA LEU A 169 -15.37 0.99 -0.88
C LEU A 169 -14.61 1.55 0.33
N ILE A 170 -14.77 2.84 0.60
CA ILE A 170 -14.08 3.54 1.69
C ILE A 170 -15.08 3.89 2.77
N LEU A 171 -14.75 3.52 4.00
CA LEU A 171 -15.47 3.95 5.20
C LEU A 171 -14.45 4.64 6.12
N ILE A 172 -14.57 5.97 6.24
CA ILE A 172 -13.65 6.78 7.03
C ILE A 172 -14.00 6.65 8.52
N GLY A 173 -13.00 6.45 9.37
CA GLY A 173 -13.15 6.47 10.84
C GLY A 173 -13.55 5.15 11.48
N ALA A 174 -13.52 4.04 10.76
CA ALA A 174 -14.05 2.77 11.26
C ALA A 174 -12.97 1.67 11.39
N GLU A 175 -11.90 1.88 12.17
CA GLU A 175 -11.00 0.79 12.57
C GLU A 175 -11.74 -0.35 13.26
N GLU A 176 -12.76 -0.02 14.04
CA GLU A 176 -13.60 -0.97 14.77
C GLU A 176 -14.45 -1.89 13.88
N CYS A 177 -14.59 -1.53 12.59
CA CYS A 177 -15.38 -2.29 11.61
C CYS A 177 -14.55 -3.27 10.78
N TYR A 178 -13.26 -3.45 11.05
CA TYR A 178 -12.37 -4.30 10.26
C TYR A 178 -11.71 -5.39 11.08
N GLU A 179 -11.56 -6.56 10.49
CA GLU A 179 -10.85 -7.69 11.06
C GLU A 179 -9.95 -8.36 10.03
N ALA A 180 -8.80 -8.90 10.48
CA ALA A 180 -7.99 -9.75 9.64
C ALA A 180 -8.58 -11.17 9.58
N ARG A 181 -8.76 -11.73 8.39
CA ARG A 181 -9.32 -13.07 8.17
C ARG A 181 -8.45 -13.92 7.25
N CYS A 182 -8.36 -15.22 7.56
CA CYS A 182 -7.81 -16.20 6.63
C CYS A 182 -8.83 -16.52 5.52
N ARG A 183 -8.43 -17.29 4.51
CA ARG A 183 -9.30 -17.68 3.40
C ARG A 183 -10.53 -18.45 3.84
N ASP A 184 -10.39 -19.32 4.86
CA ASP A 184 -11.49 -20.15 5.37
C ASP A 184 -12.51 -19.35 6.20
N CYS A 185 -12.10 -18.22 6.78
CA CYS A 185 -12.92 -17.37 7.66
C CYS A 185 -13.39 -16.08 7.01
N PHE A 186 -12.92 -15.76 5.81
CA PHE A 186 -13.34 -14.59 5.05
C PHE A 186 -14.73 -14.83 4.45
N GLU A 187 -15.63 -13.89 4.68
CA GLU A 187 -17.03 -13.98 4.26
C GLU A 187 -17.41 -12.73 3.45
N ILE A 188 -18.02 -12.96 2.28
CA ILE A 188 -18.61 -11.92 1.42
C ILE A 188 -19.82 -12.53 0.70
N ASP A 189 -20.89 -11.78 0.53
CA ASP A 189 -22.17 -12.25 -0.04
C ASP A 189 -22.11 -12.56 -1.54
N ARG A 190 -21.08 -12.08 -2.25
CA ARG A 190 -20.85 -12.35 -3.66
C ARG A 190 -19.37 -12.66 -3.91
N GLN A 191 -19.11 -13.73 -4.64
CA GLN A 191 -17.74 -14.01 -5.05
C GLN A 191 -17.27 -13.06 -6.15
N THR A 192 -16.02 -12.61 -6.05
CA THR A 192 -15.36 -11.81 -7.07
C THR A 192 -15.18 -12.62 -8.35
N ASN A 193 -15.66 -12.10 -9.47
CA ASN A 193 -15.42 -12.71 -10.78
C ASN A 193 -14.02 -12.36 -11.29
N TYR A 194 -13.00 -13.09 -10.86
CA TYR A 194 -11.62 -12.90 -11.27
C TYR A 194 -11.39 -13.10 -12.77
N THR A 195 -12.22 -13.94 -13.43
CA THR A 195 -12.15 -14.12 -14.90
C THR A 195 -12.53 -12.82 -15.62
N ALA A 196 -13.56 -12.11 -15.14
CA ALA A 196 -13.93 -10.82 -15.72
C ALA A 196 -12.84 -9.76 -15.51
N LEU A 197 -12.13 -9.80 -14.38
CA LEU A 197 -10.96 -8.93 -14.14
C LEU A 197 -9.80 -9.28 -15.10
N ALA A 198 -9.48 -10.55 -15.29
CA ALA A 198 -8.41 -10.98 -16.20
C ALA A 198 -8.69 -10.58 -17.66
N ARG A 199 -9.92 -10.73 -18.13
CA ARG A 199 -10.31 -10.36 -19.50
C ARG A 199 -10.10 -8.88 -19.85
N LYS A 200 -10.10 -7.97 -18.86
CA LYS A 200 -9.73 -6.56 -19.13
C LYS A 200 -8.29 -6.42 -19.63
N TYR A 201 -7.41 -7.33 -19.25
CA TYR A 201 -6.02 -7.34 -19.70
C TYR A 201 -5.86 -8.09 -21.03
N GLU A 202 -6.70 -9.12 -21.32
CA GLU A 202 -6.70 -9.85 -22.61
C GLU A 202 -7.06 -8.93 -23.77
N GLN A 203 -8.04 -8.04 -23.61
CA GLN A 203 -8.44 -7.08 -24.64
C GLN A 203 -7.33 -6.11 -25.07
N GLN A 204 -6.28 -5.95 -24.27
CA GLN A 204 -5.10 -5.13 -24.60
C GLN A 204 -4.07 -5.89 -25.45
N LEU A 205 -4.21 -7.22 -25.60
CA LEU A 205 -3.31 -8.06 -26.40
C LEU A 205 -3.79 -8.20 -27.85
N GLU A 206 -5.05 -7.80 -28.16
CA GLU A 206 -5.67 -7.92 -29.47
C GLU A 206 -5.59 -6.61 -30.30
N THR A 207 -4.99 -5.53 -29.72
CA THR A 207 -4.75 -4.24 -30.36
C THR A 207 -3.27 -4.01 -30.63
#